data_2050ce4f75bc137cb70f4a438ca6b436
#
_entry.id   2050ce4f75bc137cb70f4a438ca6b436
#
_cell.length_a   1.000
_cell.length_b   1.000
_cell.length_c   1.000
_cell.angle_alpha   90.00
_cell.angle_beta   90.00
_cell.angle_gamma   90.00
#
_symmetry.space_group_name_H-M   'P 1'
#
loop_
_entity.id
_entity.type
_entity.pdbx_description
1 polymer ?
#
loop_
_entity_poly.entity_id
_entity_poly.type
_entity_poly.pdbx_seq_one_letter_code
_entity_poly.pdbx_strand_id
1 'polypeptide(L)'
;MKKNLLFFLAASCLFSCQQQDEQQEPSKKTFSFSASIDNESITDALTRSSSTLSLPAKSSFSDGDVISMSASEQDYLPFTIGMENPAWDAIDTDAEAVTFYAHYPELSDDVATRSFGSRYRGITGGKEFLFGMAQAAKGSWNVALKFKRMTVPVILLDEKRQPYEGSAIVKLFLKNKGVQDLFNGKIEADKDAKPEYINIRKISEGILTNLLPQRIKAGETIGTVIVDDKEEPIIVDEDIELTPDTPVAISLYRGRGIIDERTPLRR
;
A
#
# COMPACT_ATOMS: atom_id res chain seq x y z
N MET A 1 -59.83 -81.57 -27.80
CA MET A 1 -60.25 -80.36 -27.05
C MET A 1 -59.18 -80.03 -26.05
N LYS A 2 -58.39 -79.05 -26.35
CA LYS A 2 -57.26 -78.58 -25.43
C LYS A 2 -57.47 -77.15 -25.11
N LYS A 3 -57.62 -76.81 -23.82
CA LYS A 3 -57.76 -75.49 -23.30
C LYS A 3 -56.35 -74.91 -23.08
N ASN A 4 -56.03 -73.85 -23.79
CA ASN A 4 -54.83 -73.10 -23.57
C ASN A 4 -55.09 -72.05 -22.49
N LEU A 5 -54.34 -72.18 -21.42
CA LEU A 5 -54.33 -71.21 -20.31
C LEU A 5 -53.19 -70.22 -20.59
N LEU A 6 -53.55 -68.98 -20.85
CA LEU A 6 -52.56 -67.87 -21.07
C LEU A 6 -52.23 -67.27 -19.77
N PHE A 7 -50.98 -67.43 -19.34
CA PHE A 7 -50.40 -66.73 -18.17
C PHE A 7 -49.90 -65.37 -18.57
N PHE A 8 -50.49 -64.31 -18.10
CA PHE A 8 -49.97 -62.98 -18.20
C PHE A 8 -49.01 -62.75 -17.05
N LEU A 9 -47.71 -62.62 -17.40
CA LEU A 9 -46.67 -62.22 -16.47
C LEU A 9 -46.57 -60.68 -16.46
N ALA A 10 -47.10 -60.02 -15.44
CA ALA A 10 -46.92 -58.60 -15.23
C ALA A 10 -45.51 -58.30 -14.70
N ALA A 11 -44.61 -57.81 -15.56
CA ALA A 11 -43.30 -57.32 -15.17
C ALA A 11 -43.49 -55.94 -14.57
N SER A 12 -43.43 -55.82 -13.23
CA SER A 12 -43.37 -54.56 -12.52
C SER A 12 -41.95 -54.00 -12.64
N CYS A 13 -41.73 -53.09 -13.55
CA CYS A 13 -40.50 -52.27 -13.58
C CYS A 13 -40.53 -51.28 -12.39
N LEU A 14 -39.83 -51.62 -11.34
CA LEU A 14 -39.48 -50.68 -10.30
C LEU A 14 -38.40 -49.74 -10.87
N PHE A 15 -38.85 -48.57 -11.36
CA PHE A 15 -37.94 -47.45 -11.56
C PHE A 15 -37.49 -46.99 -10.18
N SER A 16 -36.34 -47.48 -9.76
CA SER A 16 -35.56 -46.86 -8.69
C SER A 16 -35.06 -45.53 -9.23
N CYS A 17 -35.74 -44.41 -8.89
CA CYS A 17 -35.13 -43.12 -8.98
C CYS A 17 -33.96 -43.12 -8.00
N GLN A 18 -32.75 -43.40 -8.50
CA GLN A 18 -31.57 -42.89 -7.85
C GLN A 18 -31.67 -41.36 -7.96
N GLN A 19 -32.16 -40.75 -6.89
CA GLN A 19 -31.74 -39.37 -6.61
C GLN A 19 -30.21 -39.40 -6.49
N GLN A 20 -29.55 -38.99 -7.60
CA GLN A 20 -28.21 -38.45 -7.45
C GLN A 20 -28.40 -37.28 -6.50
N ASP A 21 -28.06 -37.50 -5.25
CA ASP A 21 -27.63 -36.41 -4.40
C ASP A 21 -26.45 -35.79 -5.16
N GLU A 22 -26.73 -34.78 -5.98
CA GLU A 22 -25.75 -33.79 -6.35
C GLU A 22 -25.24 -33.28 -4.99
N GLN A 23 -24.11 -33.82 -4.58
CA GLN A 23 -23.32 -33.20 -3.56
C GLN A 23 -23.03 -31.80 -4.11
N GLN A 24 -23.88 -30.85 -3.74
CA GLN A 24 -23.61 -29.46 -3.92
C GLN A 24 -22.24 -29.26 -3.24
N GLU A 25 -21.20 -29.17 -4.06
CA GLU A 25 -19.91 -28.72 -3.55
C GLU A 25 -20.21 -27.49 -2.68
N PRO A 26 -19.75 -27.45 -1.45
CA PRO A 26 -20.01 -26.31 -0.58
C PRO A 26 -19.55 -25.08 -1.36
N SER A 27 -20.49 -24.20 -1.66
CA SER A 27 -20.23 -22.99 -2.43
C SER A 27 -19.04 -22.31 -1.77
N LYS A 28 -17.90 -22.24 -2.47
CA LYS A 28 -16.70 -21.57 -1.96
C LYS A 28 -17.13 -20.21 -1.45
N LYS A 29 -17.04 -20.00 -0.15
CA LYS A 29 -17.34 -18.72 0.43
C LYS A 29 -16.25 -17.74 0.02
N THR A 30 -16.64 -16.63 -0.59
CA THR A 30 -15.72 -15.58 -1.02
C THR A 30 -15.76 -14.44 -0.02
N PHE A 31 -14.58 -13.89 0.30
CA PHE A 31 -14.48 -12.67 1.10
C PHE A 31 -14.81 -11.45 0.22
N SER A 32 -15.54 -10.51 0.79
CA SER A 32 -15.73 -9.19 0.21
C SER A 32 -14.75 -8.22 0.84
N PHE A 33 -14.00 -7.51 0.01
CA PHE A 33 -12.98 -6.57 0.47
C PHE A 33 -13.35 -5.15 0.11
N SER A 34 -13.09 -4.24 1.05
CA SER A 34 -13.02 -2.80 0.78
C SER A 34 -11.65 -2.28 1.19
N ALA A 35 -11.11 -1.34 0.43
CA ALA A 35 -9.82 -0.73 0.68
C ALA A 35 -9.96 0.79 0.78
N SER A 36 -9.38 1.37 1.82
CA SER A 36 -9.30 2.82 2.02
C SER A 36 -7.90 3.22 2.42
N ILE A 37 -7.53 4.47 2.19
CA ILE A 37 -6.22 5.01 2.58
C ILE A 37 -6.42 6.03 3.69
N ASP A 38 -5.62 5.91 4.75
CA ASP A 38 -5.57 6.89 5.83
C ASP A 38 -4.82 8.13 5.34
N ASN A 39 -5.55 9.20 5.15
CA ASN A 39 -5.01 10.47 4.64
C ASN A 39 -4.98 11.57 5.71
N GLU A 40 -5.33 11.27 6.96
CA GLU A 40 -5.53 12.28 7.99
C GLU A 40 -4.31 13.19 8.16
N SER A 41 -3.12 12.61 8.30
CA SER A 41 -1.88 13.37 8.52
C SER A 41 -1.49 14.24 7.33
N ILE A 42 -1.67 13.75 6.09
CA ILE A 42 -1.37 14.52 4.88
C ILE A 42 -2.40 15.62 4.67
N THR A 43 -3.67 15.32 4.86
CA THR A 43 -4.75 16.30 4.76
C THR A 43 -4.54 17.42 5.78
N ASP A 44 -4.20 17.09 7.02
CA ASP A 44 -3.92 18.07 8.07
C ASP A 44 -2.71 18.95 7.75
N ALA A 45 -1.64 18.38 7.20
CA ALA A 45 -0.46 19.13 6.80
C ALA A 45 -0.77 20.14 5.69
N LEU A 46 -1.69 19.82 4.79
CA LEU A 46 -2.04 20.66 3.64
C LEU A 46 -3.18 21.64 3.90
N THR A 47 -4.20 21.24 4.67
CA THR A 47 -5.30 22.17 5.03
C THR A 47 -4.82 23.33 5.87
N ARG A 48 -3.72 23.14 6.62
CA ARG A 48 -3.03 24.23 7.30
C ARG A 48 -2.35 25.21 6.34
N SER A 49 -2.15 24.85 5.09
CA SER A 49 -1.57 25.71 4.03
C SER A 49 -2.61 26.41 3.18
N SER A 50 -3.83 26.63 3.62
CA SER A 50 -4.91 27.38 2.94
C SER A 50 -5.09 27.15 1.42
N SER A 51 -4.46 26.15 0.85
CA SER A 51 -4.58 25.78 -0.56
C SER A 51 -5.29 24.44 -0.71
N THR A 52 -6.28 24.41 -1.59
CA THR A 52 -6.96 23.18 -2.02
C THR A 52 -6.05 22.40 -2.97
N LEU A 53 -4.95 21.84 -2.44
CA LEU A 53 -4.04 21.04 -3.25
C LEU A 53 -4.58 19.64 -3.46
N SER A 54 -4.68 19.28 -4.71
CA SER A 54 -4.78 17.91 -5.12
C SER A 54 -3.41 17.27 -5.01
N LEU A 55 -3.26 16.34 -4.06
CA LEU A 55 -2.01 15.60 -3.90
C LEU A 55 -1.84 14.55 -4.99
N PRO A 56 -0.65 14.42 -5.58
CA PRO A 56 -0.33 13.28 -6.43
C PRO A 56 -0.09 11.99 -5.62
N ALA A 57 -0.12 12.04 -4.29
CA ALA A 57 -0.19 10.84 -3.46
C ALA A 57 -1.51 10.13 -3.70
N LYS A 58 -1.47 8.80 -3.72
CA LYS A 58 -2.67 8.02 -3.83
C LYS A 58 -3.61 8.32 -2.64
N SER A 59 -4.72 8.99 -2.92
CA SER A 59 -5.70 9.37 -1.90
C SER A 59 -6.80 8.34 -1.71
N SER A 60 -7.03 7.51 -2.73
CA SER A 60 -8.01 6.43 -2.73
C SER A 60 -7.59 5.34 -3.71
N PHE A 61 -8.13 4.15 -3.54
CA PHE A 61 -8.04 3.10 -4.55
C PHE A 61 -9.13 3.30 -5.59
N SER A 62 -8.78 2.99 -6.82
CA SER A 62 -9.68 2.99 -7.98
C SER A 62 -9.82 1.57 -8.52
N ASP A 63 -10.89 1.33 -9.26
CA ASP A 63 -11.04 0.07 -9.99
C ASP A 63 -9.85 -0.16 -10.92
N GLY A 64 -9.29 -1.35 -10.86
CA GLY A 64 -8.10 -1.72 -11.61
C GLY A 64 -6.77 -1.57 -10.85
N ASP A 65 -6.76 -0.93 -9.67
CA ASP A 65 -5.56 -0.95 -8.82
C ASP A 65 -5.26 -2.37 -8.33
N VAL A 66 -4.00 -2.75 -8.39
CA VAL A 66 -3.55 -4.07 -7.91
C VAL A 66 -2.82 -3.92 -6.59
N ILE A 67 -3.25 -4.69 -5.62
CA ILE A 67 -2.58 -4.86 -4.31
C ILE A 67 -2.16 -6.32 -4.16
N SER A 68 -1.15 -6.57 -3.37
CA SER A 68 -0.82 -7.94 -2.95
C SER A 68 -1.38 -8.18 -1.58
N MET A 69 -2.13 -9.28 -1.42
CA MET A 69 -2.80 -9.60 -0.18
C MET A 69 -2.50 -11.04 0.25
N SER A 70 -2.28 -11.24 1.54
CA SER A 70 -2.09 -12.54 2.19
C SER A 70 -3.14 -12.73 3.28
N ALA A 71 -3.59 -13.95 3.45
CA ALA A 71 -4.49 -14.36 4.51
C ALA A 71 -3.78 -15.36 5.43
N SER A 72 -3.81 -15.10 6.75
CA SER A 72 -3.26 -16.01 7.77
C SER A 72 -1.87 -16.54 7.44
N GLU A 73 -0.98 -15.64 7.00
CA GLU A 73 0.42 -15.96 6.75
C GLU A 73 0.67 -16.88 5.55
N GLN A 74 -0.24 -16.94 4.60
CA GLN A 74 -0.05 -17.62 3.31
C GLN A 74 0.70 -16.75 2.31
N ASP A 75 0.98 -17.30 1.14
CA ASP A 75 1.56 -16.54 0.03
C ASP A 75 0.69 -15.34 -0.34
N TYR A 76 1.34 -14.27 -0.77
CA TYR A 76 0.65 -13.09 -1.26
C TYR A 76 0.10 -13.34 -2.66
N LEU A 77 -1.19 -13.06 -2.84
CA LEU A 77 -1.86 -13.13 -4.13
C LEU A 77 -2.15 -11.72 -4.64
N PRO A 78 -2.04 -11.48 -5.95
CA PRO A 78 -2.47 -10.24 -6.56
C PRO A 78 -3.99 -10.12 -6.46
N PHE A 79 -4.45 -8.95 -6.09
CA PHE A 79 -5.84 -8.61 -5.92
C PHE A 79 -6.13 -7.30 -6.65
N THR A 80 -7.06 -7.34 -7.61
CA THR A 80 -7.46 -6.15 -8.36
C THR A 80 -8.72 -5.55 -7.75
N ILE A 81 -8.64 -4.28 -7.35
CA ILE A 81 -9.78 -3.54 -6.78
C ILE A 81 -10.90 -3.45 -7.82
N GLY A 82 -12.13 -3.73 -7.39
CA GLY A 82 -13.31 -3.70 -8.28
C GLY A 82 -13.53 -4.97 -9.12
N MET A 83 -12.65 -5.96 -9.02
CA MET A 83 -12.81 -7.25 -9.69
C MET A 83 -13.20 -8.37 -8.73
N GLU A 84 -13.63 -9.52 -9.28
CA GLU A 84 -13.83 -10.73 -8.49
C GLU A 84 -12.52 -11.16 -7.84
N ASN A 85 -12.63 -11.53 -6.59
CA ASN A 85 -11.49 -11.86 -5.77
C ASN A 85 -11.00 -13.28 -6.02
N PRO A 86 -9.67 -13.52 -6.01
CA PRO A 86 -9.18 -14.88 -5.98
C PRO A 86 -9.72 -15.58 -4.72
N ALA A 87 -10.21 -16.80 -4.90
CA ALA A 87 -10.59 -17.63 -3.76
C ALA A 87 -9.32 -18.13 -3.08
N TRP A 88 -9.18 -17.91 -1.78
CA TRP A 88 -8.19 -18.63 -0.99
C TRP A 88 -8.75 -19.99 -0.61
N ASP A 89 -8.32 -21.03 -1.29
CA ASP A 89 -8.76 -22.40 -1.04
C ASP A 89 -8.31 -22.94 0.33
N ALA A 90 -7.35 -22.28 0.94
CA ALA A 90 -6.71 -22.73 2.18
C ALA A 90 -7.04 -21.87 3.41
N ILE A 91 -7.98 -20.92 3.32
CA ILE A 91 -8.40 -20.19 4.51
C ILE A 91 -9.20 -21.14 5.41
N ASP A 92 -8.68 -21.35 6.62
CA ASP A 92 -9.44 -22.05 7.66
C ASP A 92 -10.63 -21.19 8.09
N THR A 93 -11.80 -21.53 7.55
CA THR A 93 -13.06 -20.82 7.84
C THR A 93 -13.60 -21.11 9.25
N ASP A 94 -13.03 -22.08 9.94
CA ASP A 94 -13.36 -22.43 11.32
C ASP A 94 -12.46 -21.71 12.34
N ALA A 95 -11.41 -21.05 11.88
CA ALA A 95 -10.58 -20.21 12.73
C ALA A 95 -11.42 -19.09 13.37
N GLU A 96 -11.11 -18.76 14.63
CA GLU A 96 -11.81 -17.67 15.36
C GLU A 96 -11.60 -16.30 14.68
N ALA A 97 -10.46 -16.11 14.03
CA ALA A 97 -10.18 -14.93 13.22
C ALA A 97 -9.17 -15.24 12.12
N VAL A 98 -9.31 -14.57 10.99
CA VAL A 98 -8.36 -14.57 9.88
C VAL A 98 -7.75 -13.18 9.76
N THR A 99 -6.42 -13.09 9.78
CA THR A 99 -5.72 -11.82 9.59
C THR A 99 -5.32 -11.67 8.13
N PHE A 100 -5.63 -10.53 7.55
CA PHE A 100 -5.25 -10.15 6.19
C PHE A 100 -4.15 -9.09 6.25
N TYR A 101 -3.12 -9.26 5.44
CA TYR A 101 -2.02 -8.33 5.22
C TYR A 101 -2.03 -7.90 3.76
N ALA A 102 -1.91 -6.60 3.50
CA ALA A 102 -1.98 -6.08 2.15
C ALA A 102 -0.90 -5.04 1.88
N HIS A 103 -0.34 -5.06 0.68
CA HIS A 103 0.69 -4.13 0.21
C HIS A 103 0.30 -3.45 -1.08
N TYR A 104 0.66 -2.17 -1.19
CA TYR A 104 0.64 -1.40 -2.42
C TYR A 104 1.96 -0.60 -2.53
N PRO A 105 2.61 -0.52 -3.70
CA PRO A 105 2.27 -1.28 -4.93
C PRO A 105 2.39 -2.79 -4.73
N GLU A 106 1.85 -3.52 -5.70
CA GLU A 106 1.94 -4.98 -5.76
C GLU A 106 3.37 -5.47 -5.51
N LEU A 107 3.47 -6.60 -4.81
CA LEU A 107 4.74 -7.29 -4.59
C LEU A 107 5.17 -7.98 -5.89
N SER A 108 6.46 -7.99 -6.18
CA SER A 108 6.99 -8.80 -7.28
C SER A 108 6.82 -10.29 -6.99
N ASP A 109 6.66 -11.11 -8.02
CA ASP A 109 6.39 -12.55 -7.89
C ASP A 109 7.40 -13.26 -6.99
N ASP A 110 8.68 -12.89 -7.08
CA ASP A 110 9.74 -13.47 -6.25
C ASP A 110 9.62 -13.14 -4.76
N VAL A 111 8.88 -12.09 -4.41
CA VAL A 111 8.57 -11.71 -3.03
C VAL A 111 7.25 -12.30 -2.57
N ALA A 112 6.23 -12.29 -3.45
CA ALA A 112 4.90 -12.77 -3.14
C ALA A 112 4.85 -14.28 -2.85
N THR A 113 5.63 -15.06 -3.59
CA THR A 113 5.68 -16.53 -3.50
C THR A 113 6.75 -17.06 -2.54
N ARG A 114 7.48 -16.18 -1.88
CA ARG A 114 8.41 -16.63 -0.84
C ARG A 114 7.63 -17.19 0.33
N SER A 115 7.57 -18.52 0.36
CA SER A 115 7.09 -19.25 1.53
C SER A 115 7.65 -18.60 2.79
N PHE A 116 6.83 -18.27 3.69
CA PHE A 116 6.95 -17.92 5.10
C PHE A 116 8.34 -17.63 5.72
N GLY A 117 9.44 -18.05 5.08
CA GLY A 117 10.80 -17.86 5.55
C GLY A 117 11.38 -16.46 5.35
N SER A 118 10.79 -15.62 4.51
CA SER A 118 11.34 -14.30 4.21
C SER A 118 10.34 -13.20 4.57
N ARG A 119 10.24 -12.91 5.86
CA ARG A 119 9.43 -11.83 6.42
C ARG A 119 9.79 -10.45 5.86
N TYR A 120 11.00 -10.30 5.34
CA TYR A 120 11.54 -9.01 4.95
C TYR A 120 11.81 -8.94 3.45
N ARG A 121 11.52 -7.80 2.82
CA ARG A 121 11.95 -7.48 1.46
C ARG A 121 12.87 -6.26 1.42
N GLY A 122 13.82 -6.27 0.51
CA GLY A 122 14.59 -5.07 0.17
C GLY A 122 13.72 -4.07 -0.60
N ILE A 123 13.85 -2.80 -0.29
CA ILE A 123 13.13 -1.73 -0.96
C ILE A 123 14.07 -0.59 -1.31
N THR A 124 13.67 0.23 -2.29
CA THR A 124 14.31 1.48 -2.66
C THR A 124 13.32 2.61 -2.51
N GLY A 125 13.72 3.72 -1.93
CA GLY A 125 12.90 4.92 -1.81
C GLY A 125 12.53 5.53 -3.16
N GLY A 126 11.76 6.60 -3.13
CA GLY A 126 11.24 7.28 -4.32
C GLY A 126 9.82 6.83 -4.71
N LYS A 127 9.36 5.70 -4.19
CA LYS A 127 8.01 5.17 -4.40
C LYS A 127 7.19 5.30 -3.12
N GLU A 128 5.88 5.46 -3.28
CA GLU A 128 4.94 5.32 -2.18
C GLU A 128 4.74 3.83 -1.85
N PHE A 129 4.85 3.50 -0.57
CA PHE A 129 4.51 2.19 -0.06
C PHE A 129 3.37 2.30 0.94
N LEU A 130 2.28 1.58 0.68
CA LEU A 130 1.14 1.49 1.57
C LEU A 130 1.06 0.08 2.15
N PHE A 131 0.64 -0.01 3.39
CA PHE A 131 0.39 -1.25 4.09
C PHE A 131 -0.97 -1.21 4.78
N GLY A 132 -1.77 -2.24 4.57
CA GLY A 132 -3.06 -2.44 5.20
C GLY A 132 -3.11 -3.76 5.96
N MET A 133 -3.79 -3.77 7.11
CA MET A 133 -4.05 -4.97 7.88
C MET A 133 -5.50 -4.95 8.36
N ALA A 134 -6.16 -6.10 8.32
CA ALA A 134 -7.51 -6.27 8.85
C ALA A 134 -7.68 -7.68 9.41
N GLN A 135 -8.63 -7.84 10.32
CA GLN A 135 -9.04 -9.13 10.83
C GLN A 135 -10.52 -9.38 10.51
N ALA A 136 -10.81 -10.55 10.01
CA ALA A 136 -12.18 -11.05 9.88
C ALA A 136 -12.45 -12.04 11.01
N ALA A 137 -13.47 -11.77 11.82
CA ALA A 137 -13.92 -12.70 12.83
C ALA A 137 -14.63 -13.91 12.20
N LYS A 138 -14.70 -15.01 12.89
CA LYS A 138 -15.42 -16.24 12.49
C LYS A 138 -16.83 -15.89 11.96
N GLY A 139 -17.11 -16.38 10.77
CA GLY A 139 -18.41 -16.14 10.11
C GLY A 139 -18.56 -14.77 9.45
N SER A 140 -17.58 -13.86 9.58
CA SER A 140 -17.54 -12.60 8.83
C SER A 140 -16.81 -12.78 7.52
N TRP A 141 -17.44 -12.32 6.43
CA TRP A 141 -16.90 -12.42 5.07
C TRP A 141 -16.57 -11.04 4.47
N ASN A 142 -16.77 -10.00 5.26
CA ASN A 142 -16.48 -8.63 4.86
C ASN A 142 -15.20 -8.16 5.56
N VAL A 143 -14.21 -7.76 4.78
CA VAL A 143 -12.92 -7.30 5.27
C VAL A 143 -12.68 -5.87 4.80
N ALA A 144 -12.53 -4.95 5.75
CA ALA A 144 -12.22 -3.56 5.48
C ALA A 144 -10.72 -3.31 5.73
N LEU A 145 -9.96 -3.14 4.66
CA LEU A 145 -8.54 -2.81 4.71
C LEU A 145 -8.36 -1.29 4.80
N LYS A 146 -7.73 -0.83 5.86
CA LYS A 146 -7.30 0.56 6.01
C LYS A 146 -5.79 0.63 5.82
N PHE A 147 -5.36 1.23 4.73
CA PHE A 147 -3.95 1.36 4.38
C PHE A 147 -3.35 2.61 5.03
N LYS A 148 -2.12 2.47 5.50
CA LYS A 148 -1.27 3.55 5.98
C LYS A 148 -0.06 3.71 5.07
N ARG A 149 0.45 4.92 4.96
CA ARG A 149 1.72 5.18 4.29
C ARG A 149 2.86 4.72 5.16
N MET A 150 3.79 4.03 4.53
CA MET A 150 4.98 3.50 5.20
C MET A 150 6.25 4.26 4.79
N THR A 151 6.10 5.24 3.93
CA THR A 151 7.16 6.16 3.47
C THR A 151 6.85 7.60 3.87
N VAL A 152 7.85 8.45 3.75
CA VAL A 152 7.80 9.87 4.15
C VAL A 152 7.57 10.73 2.92
N PRO A 153 6.38 11.33 2.75
CA PRO A 153 6.12 12.24 1.63
C PRO A 153 6.94 13.51 1.74
N VAL A 154 7.53 13.96 0.63
CA VAL A 154 8.29 15.22 0.55
C VAL A 154 7.55 16.21 -0.32
N ILE A 155 7.38 17.43 0.19
CA ILE A 155 6.70 18.53 -0.48
C ILE A 155 7.69 19.66 -0.71
N LEU A 156 7.65 20.32 -1.87
CA LEU A 156 8.39 21.55 -2.11
C LEU A 156 7.48 22.76 -1.89
N LEU A 157 7.93 23.69 -1.06
CA LEU A 157 7.23 24.94 -0.78
C LEU A 157 8.01 26.14 -1.32
N ASP A 158 7.27 27.15 -1.75
CA ASP A 158 7.82 28.46 -2.14
C ASP A 158 8.24 29.31 -0.91
N GLU A 159 8.71 30.52 -1.14
CA GLU A 159 9.09 31.47 -0.09
C GLU A 159 7.90 31.90 0.82
N LYS A 160 6.67 31.77 0.31
CA LYS A 160 5.44 32.08 1.07
C LYS A 160 4.90 30.84 1.78
N ARG A 161 5.63 29.73 1.73
CA ARG A 161 5.23 28.42 2.29
C ARG A 161 3.97 27.85 1.61
N GLN A 162 3.78 28.20 0.35
CA GLN A 162 2.78 27.57 -0.49
C GLN A 162 3.47 26.49 -1.35
N PRO A 163 2.76 25.47 -1.76
CA PRO A 163 3.31 24.50 -2.69
C PRO A 163 3.89 25.17 -3.93
N TYR A 164 5.10 24.76 -4.27
CA TYR A 164 5.80 25.33 -5.39
C TYR A 164 5.21 24.83 -6.72
N GLU A 165 4.67 25.75 -7.51
CA GLU A 165 4.03 25.43 -8.79
C GLU A 165 4.98 25.48 -10.00
N GLY A 166 6.21 25.97 -9.80
CA GLY A 166 7.19 26.15 -10.87
C GLY A 166 7.91 24.85 -11.24
N SER A 167 8.88 25.00 -12.13
CA SER A 167 9.81 23.92 -12.47
C SER A 167 11.01 23.95 -11.53
N ALA A 168 11.34 22.81 -10.95
CA ALA A 168 12.55 22.66 -10.15
C ALA A 168 13.20 21.29 -10.40
N ILE A 169 14.50 21.21 -10.12
CA ILE A 169 15.23 19.95 -10.03
C ILE A 169 15.71 19.83 -8.59
N VAL A 170 15.30 18.76 -7.92
CA VAL A 170 15.76 18.47 -6.56
C VAL A 170 16.65 17.24 -6.61
N LYS A 171 17.84 17.37 -6.05
CA LYS A 171 18.79 16.27 -5.89
C LYS A 171 18.99 16.04 -4.40
N LEU A 172 18.47 14.94 -3.87
CA LEU A 172 18.64 14.58 -2.46
C LEU A 172 19.77 13.56 -2.32
N PHE A 173 20.56 13.69 -1.27
CA PHE A 173 21.65 12.77 -0.92
C PHE A 173 21.34 12.13 0.42
N LEU A 174 20.62 11.02 0.40
CA LEU A 174 20.09 10.33 1.58
C LEU A 174 20.19 8.82 1.41
N LYS A 175 20.00 8.08 2.50
CA LYS A 175 19.86 6.63 2.43
C LYS A 175 18.59 6.30 1.65
N ASN A 176 18.75 5.55 0.58
CA ASN A 176 17.68 5.22 -0.37
C ASN A 176 17.40 3.72 -0.45
N LYS A 177 18.15 2.90 0.27
CA LYS A 177 17.93 1.45 0.41
C LYS A 177 17.44 1.14 1.81
N GLY A 178 16.52 0.20 1.90
CA GLY A 178 15.93 -0.19 3.17
C GLY A 178 15.29 -1.58 3.09
N VAL A 179 14.67 -1.94 4.20
CA VAL A 179 13.99 -3.21 4.38
C VAL A 179 12.57 -2.94 4.83
N GLN A 180 11.62 -3.65 4.26
CA GLN A 180 10.22 -3.64 4.69
C GLN A 180 9.85 -4.99 5.34
N ASP A 181 9.25 -4.92 6.53
CA ASP A 181 8.60 -6.06 7.18
C ASP A 181 7.21 -6.28 6.52
N LEU A 182 6.99 -7.46 5.97
CA LEU A 182 5.77 -7.77 5.22
C LEU A 182 4.53 -7.95 6.13
N PHE A 183 4.69 -8.19 7.44
CA PHE A 183 3.56 -8.43 8.34
C PHE A 183 3.09 -7.21 9.14
N ASN A 184 3.90 -6.19 9.22
CA ASN A 184 3.50 -4.93 9.87
C ASN A 184 3.71 -3.71 9.00
N GLY A 185 4.25 -3.91 7.78
CA GLY A 185 4.52 -2.86 6.82
C GLY A 185 5.71 -1.97 7.16
N LYS A 186 6.31 -2.11 8.36
CA LYS A 186 7.37 -1.22 8.83
C LYS A 186 8.55 -1.19 7.87
N ILE A 187 8.98 0.02 7.53
CA ILE A 187 10.14 0.28 6.70
C ILE A 187 11.26 0.86 7.56
N GLU A 188 12.45 0.34 7.39
CA GLU A 188 13.66 0.89 8.00
C GLU A 188 14.72 1.10 6.91
N ALA A 189 15.35 2.28 6.90
CA ALA A 189 16.53 2.49 6.06
C ALA A 189 17.64 1.54 6.51
N ASP A 190 18.33 0.92 5.55
CA ASP A 190 19.45 0.04 5.83
C ASP A 190 20.56 0.83 6.57
N LYS A 191 20.97 0.33 7.72
CA LYS A 191 21.99 0.97 8.56
C LYS A 191 23.32 1.09 7.85
N ASP A 192 23.65 0.09 7.03
CA ASP A 192 24.92 -0.01 6.32
C ASP A 192 24.86 0.63 4.93
N ALA A 193 23.67 1.03 4.46
CA ALA A 193 23.50 1.71 3.19
C ALA A 193 24.20 3.09 3.26
N LYS A 194 25.00 3.36 2.23
CA LYS A 194 25.54 4.71 2.01
C LYS A 194 24.47 5.60 1.40
N PRO A 195 24.50 6.92 1.71
CA PRO A 195 23.65 7.87 1.01
C PRO A 195 23.87 7.80 -0.51
N GLU A 196 22.81 7.92 -1.27
CA GLU A 196 22.80 7.92 -2.73
C GLU A 196 22.01 9.14 -3.22
N TYR A 197 22.31 9.61 -4.45
CA TYR A 197 21.56 10.71 -5.04
C TYR A 197 20.19 10.23 -5.55
N ILE A 198 19.16 10.89 -5.06
CA ILE A 198 17.78 10.77 -5.54
C ILE A 198 17.51 12.00 -6.39
N ASN A 199 17.48 11.83 -7.71
CA ASN A 199 17.22 12.91 -8.65
C ASN A 199 15.74 13.00 -8.98
N ILE A 200 15.12 14.13 -8.67
CA ILE A 200 13.71 14.38 -8.90
C ILE A 200 13.63 15.50 -9.95
N ARG A 201 13.12 15.15 -11.12
CA ARG A 201 12.86 16.13 -12.18
C ARG A 201 11.39 16.43 -12.23
N LYS A 202 11.09 17.71 -12.27
CA LYS A 202 9.78 18.29 -12.49
C LYS A 202 8.76 17.93 -11.41
N ILE A 203 8.33 18.96 -10.83
CA ILE A 203 7.22 18.96 -9.89
C ILE A 203 6.04 19.51 -10.66
N SER A 204 5.09 18.62 -10.94
CA SER A 204 3.72 19.04 -11.06
C SER A 204 3.20 19.06 -9.62
N GLU A 205 2.37 19.98 -9.25
CA GLU A 205 1.73 20.18 -7.95
C GLU A 205 1.75 18.94 -7.03
N GLY A 206 2.27 19.10 -5.80
CA GLY A 206 2.11 18.10 -4.75
C GLY A 206 3.38 17.44 -4.22
N ILE A 207 3.32 16.13 -3.99
CA ILE A 207 4.41 15.34 -3.42
C ILE A 207 5.54 15.18 -4.41
N LEU A 208 6.73 15.58 -3.97
CA LEU A 208 7.95 15.55 -4.75
C LEU A 208 8.48 14.13 -4.93
N THR A 209 8.51 13.40 -3.82
CA THR A 209 9.00 12.01 -3.72
C THR A 209 8.58 11.42 -2.39
N ASN A 210 8.90 10.15 -2.20
CA ASN A 210 8.74 9.46 -0.93
C ASN A 210 10.11 8.99 -0.44
N LEU A 211 10.51 9.41 0.75
CA LEU A 211 11.74 9.00 1.39
C LEU A 211 11.53 7.79 2.31
N LEU A 212 12.62 7.11 2.62
CA LEU A 212 12.63 6.09 3.65
C LEU A 212 12.72 6.74 5.04
N PRO A 213 12.05 6.18 6.07
CA PRO A 213 12.22 6.61 7.44
C PRO A 213 13.68 6.56 7.86
N GLN A 214 14.22 7.67 8.33
CA GLN A 214 15.60 7.80 8.79
C GLN A 214 15.77 9.08 9.61
N ARG A 215 16.87 9.16 10.37
CA ARG A 215 17.24 10.38 11.13
C ARG A 215 18.27 11.19 10.35
N ILE A 216 18.09 12.51 10.35
CA ILE A 216 18.99 13.50 9.74
C ILE A 216 19.34 14.51 10.84
N LYS A 217 20.59 14.93 10.90
CA LYS A 217 21.06 15.87 11.94
C LYS A 217 20.99 17.30 11.44
N ALA A 218 20.82 18.22 12.39
CA ALA A 218 20.94 19.64 12.15
C ALA A 218 22.29 20.01 11.53
N GLY A 219 22.25 20.93 10.57
CA GLY A 219 23.42 21.40 9.83
C GLY A 219 23.86 20.49 8.68
N GLU A 220 23.26 19.31 8.52
CA GLU A 220 23.58 18.47 7.35
C GLU A 220 23.04 19.09 6.06
N THR A 221 23.89 19.10 5.02
CA THR A 221 23.46 19.40 3.65
C THR A 221 23.05 18.09 3.01
N ILE A 222 21.76 17.91 2.75
CA ILE A 222 21.20 16.67 2.24
C ILE A 222 20.92 16.68 0.74
N GLY A 223 21.33 17.73 0.05
CA GLY A 223 21.14 17.84 -1.38
C GLY A 223 21.14 19.26 -1.89
N THR A 224 20.61 19.43 -3.10
CA THR A 224 20.49 20.73 -3.75
C THR A 224 19.13 20.85 -4.45
N VAL A 225 18.63 22.08 -4.57
CA VAL A 225 17.48 22.43 -5.38
C VAL A 225 17.91 23.42 -6.44
N ILE A 226 17.47 23.21 -7.68
CA ILE A 226 17.74 24.10 -8.83
C ILE A 226 16.42 24.71 -9.26
N VAL A 227 16.33 26.02 -9.17
CA VAL A 227 15.19 26.84 -9.60
C VAL A 227 15.73 27.99 -10.43
N ASP A 228 15.17 28.22 -11.60
CA ASP A 228 15.60 29.28 -12.52
C ASP A 228 17.13 29.27 -12.76
N ASP A 229 17.69 28.08 -13.01
CA ASP A 229 19.13 27.82 -13.22
C ASP A 229 20.05 28.19 -12.04
N LYS A 230 19.50 28.47 -10.87
CA LYS A 230 20.25 28.68 -9.64
C LYS A 230 20.21 27.42 -8.80
N GLU A 231 21.39 26.94 -8.41
CA GLU A 231 21.54 25.78 -7.54
C GLU A 231 21.80 26.24 -6.10
N GLU A 232 20.92 25.80 -5.19
CA GLU A 232 20.98 26.15 -3.77
C GLU A 232 21.04 24.87 -2.93
N PRO A 233 21.83 24.86 -1.83
CA PRO A 233 21.90 23.69 -0.95
C PRO A 233 20.60 23.52 -0.15
N ILE A 234 20.25 22.27 0.13
CA ILE A 234 19.18 21.91 1.07
C ILE A 234 19.83 21.59 2.42
N ILE A 235 19.60 22.44 3.39
CA ILE A 235 20.19 22.34 4.74
C ILE A 235 19.08 21.96 5.74
N VAL A 236 19.42 21.11 6.68
CA VAL A 236 18.53 20.71 7.76
C VAL A 236 18.77 21.63 8.96
N ASP A 237 17.78 22.39 9.38
CA ASP A 237 17.94 23.40 10.44
C ASP A 237 17.96 22.78 11.85
N GLU A 238 17.28 21.66 12.06
CA GLU A 238 17.21 20.94 13.32
C GLU A 238 17.25 19.43 13.12
N ASP A 239 17.55 18.67 14.17
CA ASP A 239 17.49 17.20 14.10
C ASP A 239 16.09 16.77 13.70
N ILE A 240 15.99 15.99 12.62
CA ILE A 240 14.71 15.49 12.09
C ILE A 240 14.70 13.98 12.10
N GLU A 241 13.61 13.41 12.59
CA GLU A 241 13.30 12.02 12.41
C GLU A 241 12.21 11.88 11.33
N LEU A 242 12.61 11.41 10.14
CA LEU A 242 11.69 11.14 9.06
C LEU A 242 10.80 9.95 9.44
N THR A 243 9.55 10.23 9.79
CA THR A 243 8.57 9.21 10.19
C THR A 243 7.57 8.95 9.07
N PRO A 244 7.14 7.69 8.90
CA PRO A 244 6.10 7.37 7.93
C PRO A 244 4.87 8.26 8.13
N ASP A 245 4.18 8.55 7.04
CA ASP A 245 2.92 9.28 7.04
C ASP A 245 2.99 10.75 7.52
N THR A 246 4.18 11.24 7.87
CA THR A 246 4.40 12.63 8.23
C THR A 246 5.09 13.36 7.08
N PRO A 247 4.42 14.28 6.38
CA PRO A 247 5.03 15.02 5.29
C PRO A 247 6.17 15.91 5.77
N VAL A 248 7.24 15.94 4.99
CA VAL A 248 8.38 16.83 5.21
C VAL A 248 8.43 17.87 4.11
N ALA A 249 8.61 19.13 4.48
CA ALA A 249 8.68 20.22 3.54
C ALA A 249 10.12 20.65 3.25
N ILE A 250 10.46 20.79 1.97
CA ILE A 250 11.61 21.56 1.52
C ILE A 250 11.12 22.96 1.18
N SER A 251 11.48 23.96 1.98
CA SER A 251 11.07 25.33 1.77
C SER A 251 12.15 26.12 1.02
N LEU A 252 11.76 26.79 -0.05
CA LEU A 252 12.61 27.72 -0.80
C LEU A 252 12.61 29.07 -0.08
N TYR A 253 13.40 29.22 0.98
CA TYR A 253 13.44 30.45 1.75
C TYR A 253 14.78 31.15 1.58
N ARG A 254 14.77 32.41 1.15
CA ARG A 254 15.97 33.24 0.92
C ARG A 254 17.04 32.56 0.03
N GLY A 255 16.60 31.83 -0.99
CA GLY A 255 17.51 31.10 -1.89
C GLY A 255 18.20 29.90 -1.24
N ARG A 256 17.62 29.32 -0.21
CA ARG A 256 18.09 28.08 0.43
C ARG A 256 16.93 27.09 0.54
N GLY A 257 17.19 25.83 0.29
CA GLY A 257 16.28 24.75 0.67
C GLY A 257 16.45 24.43 2.15
N ILE A 258 15.39 24.53 2.93
CA ILE A 258 15.35 24.18 4.35
C ILE A 258 14.37 23.04 4.55
N ILE A 259 14.80 21.99 5.22
CA ILE A 259 13.85 20.95 5.68
C ILE A 259 13.39 21.31 7.09
N ASP A 260 12.08 21.39 7.25
CA ASP A 260 11.41 21.69 8.52
C ASP A 260 10.26 20.69 8.75
N GLU A 261 10.34 19.93 9.84
CA GLU A 261 9.25 19.05 10.30
C GLU A 261 8.06 19.84 10.85
N ARG A 262 8.33 21.01 11.40
CA ARG A 262 7.36 21.78 12.16
C ARG A 262 6.60 22.75 11.29
N THR A 263 6.32 22.45 10.08
CA THR A 263 5.43 23.32 9.38
C THR A 263 3.95 23.14 9.82
N PRO A 264 3.61 23.31 11.11
CA PRO A 264 2.32 23.87 11.42
C PRO A 264 2.46 25.34 11.06
N LEU A 265 1.87 25.75 9.97
CA LEU A 265 1.66 27.15 9.66
C LEU A 265 1.17 27.85 10.91
N ARG A 266 2.04 28.67 11.52
CA ARG A 266 1.62 29.52 12.62
C ARG A 266 0.55 30.47 12.07
N ARG A 267 -0.56 30.52 12.79
CA ARG A 267 -1.64 31.49 12.60
C ARG A 267 -1.12 32.90 12.72
#